data_d88862f13caf838589e330ea7ba1ff82
#
_entry.id   d88862f13caf838589e330ea7ba1ff82
#
_cell.length_a   1.000
_cell.length_b   1.000
_cell.length_c   1.000
_cell.angle_alpha   90.00
_cell.angle_beta   90.00
_cell.angle_gamma   90.00
#
_symmetry.space_group_name_H-M   'P 1'
#
loop_
_entity.id
_entity.type
_entity.pdbx_description
1 polymer ?
#
loop_
_entity_poly.entity_id
_entity_poly.type
_entity_poly.pdbx_seq_one_letter_code
_entity_poly.pdbx_strand_id
1 'polypeptide(L)'
;MSLHDIFSQELGISKDEAFIMHWTMLAWFWLHWGQYASTVTKKDIGELTGVVQLFYNNPGVQLVWNNSPFAKPALEDDFVNFVEEIITPQNTSN
;
A
#
# COMPACT_ATOMS: atom_id res chain seq x y z
N MET A 1 10.29 8.70 18.40
CA MET A 1 9.69 9.44 17.28
C MET A 1 8.42 8.73 16.86
N SER A 2 7.32 9.44 16.69
CA SER A 2 6.07 8.82 16.27
C SER A 2 6.11 8.47 14.78
N LEU A 3 5.19 7.58 14.35
CA LEU A 3 5.08 7.20 12.96
C LEU A 3 4.80 8.42 12.06
N HIS A 4 3.94 9.33 12.53
CA HIS A 4 3.62 10.54 11.76
C HIS A 4 4.80 11.50 11.69
N ASP A 5 5.68 11.52 12.69
CA ASP A 5 6.93 12.26 12.61
C ASP A 5 7.83 11.73 11.50
N ILE A 6 7.92 10.39 11.41
CA ILE A 6 8.72 9.75 10.35
C ILE A 6 8.17 10.11 8.97
N PHE A 7 6.85 9.98 8.77
CA PHE A 7 6.23 10.31 7.50
C PHE A 7 6.40 11.79 7.16
N SER A 8 6.24 12.67 8.14
CA SER A 8 6.44 14.11 7.97
C SER A 8 7.85 14.42 7.48
N GLN A 9 8.86 13.83 8.10
CA GLN A 9 10.26 14.08 7.74
C GLN A 9 10.61 13.50 6.39
N GLU A 10 10.22 12.26 6.13
CA GLU A 10 10.58 11.56 4.90
C GLU A 10 9.92 12.17 3.66
N LEU A 11 8.70 12.69 3.80
CA LEU A 11 7.95 13.21 2.67
C LEU A 11 7.95 14.74 2.61
N GLY A 12 8.55 15.42 3.59
CA GLY A 12 8.60 16.89 3.60
C GLY A 12 7.23 17.55 3.76
N ILE A 13 6.35 16.93 4.54
CA ILE A 13 4.98 17.41 4.79
C ILE A 13 4.80 17.70 6.29
N SER A 14 3.72 18.40 6.64
CA SER A 14 3.40 18.65 8.05
C SER A 14 2.93 17.37 8.74
N LYS A 15 2.91 17.38 10.09
CA LYS A 15 2.36 16.25 10.85
C LYS A 15 0.88 16.04 10.59
N ASP A 16 0.12 17.14 10.42
CA ASP A 16 -1.30 17.04 10.11
C ASP A 16 -1.53 16.40 8.74
N GLU A 17 -0.72 16.81 7.76
CA GLU A 17 -0.76 16.20 6.42
C GLU A 17 -0.36 14.72 6.47
N ALA A 18 0.64 14.39 7.27
CA ALA A 18 1.08 13.00 7.45
C ALA A 18 -0.02 12.14 8.08
N PHE A 19 -0.74 12.68 9.05
CA PHE A 19 -1.87 12.00 9.69
C PHE A 19 -2.99 11.72 8.67
N ILE A 20 -3.38 12.74 7.92
CA ILE A 20 -4.42 12.61 6.89
C ILE A 20 -4.00 11.60 5.82
N MET A 21 -2.77 11.72 5.34
CA MET A 21 -2.20 10.81 4.35
C MET A 21 -2.23 9.36 4.84
N HIS A 22 -1.80 9.13 6.07
CA HIS A 22 -1.74 7.79 6.65
C HIS A 22 -3.12 7.13 6.64
N TRP A 23 -4.12 7.80 7.18
CA TRP A 23 -5.47 7.23 7.25
C TRP A 23 -6.10 7.08 5.87
N THR A 24 -5.84 8.03 4.95
CA THR A 24 -6.31 7.93 3.56
C THR A 24 -5.74 6.72 2.86
N MET A 25 -4.43 6.49 3.00
CA MET A 25 -3.78 5.33 2.38
C MET A 25 -4.25 4.01 2.98
N LEU A 26 -4.48 3.97 4.30
CA LEU A 26 -5.03 2.78 4.94
C LEU A 26 -6.42 2.44 4.38
N ALA A 27 -7.26 3.44 4.15
CA ALA A 27 -8.57 3.22 3.54
C ALA A 27 -8.44 2.62 2.14
N TRP A 28 -7.47 3.07 1.35
CA TRP A 28 -7.20 2.50 0.02
C TRP A 28 -6.70 1.06 0.10
N PHE A 29 -5.80 0.76 1.04
CA PHE A 29 -5.30 -0.62 1.23
C PHE A 29 -6.46 -1.57 1.56
N TRP A 30 -7.35 -1.16 2.44
CA TRP A 30 -8.50 -1.96 2.84
C TRP A 30 -9.49 -2.14 1.70
N LEU A 31 -9.69 -1.09 0.89
CA LEU A 31 -10.54 -1.18 -0.31
C LEU A 31 -9.96 -2.20 -1.30
N HIS A 32 -8.66 -2.12 -1.58
CA HIS A 32 -7.99 -3.04 -2.49
C HIS A 32 -8.05 -4.48 -1.98
N TRP A 33 -7.88 -4.66 -0.67
CA TRP A 33 -8.03 -5.97 -0.07
C TRP A 33 -9.44 -6.53 -0.29
N GLY A 34 -10.46 -5.73 -0.06
CA GLY A 34 -11.84 -6.13 -0.31
C GLY A 34 -12.08 -6.49 -1.77
N GLN A 35 -11.51 -5.71 -2.69
CA GLN A 35 -11.58 -6.01 -4.13
C GLN A 35 -10.87 -7.32 -4.46
N TYR A 36 -9.72 -7.57 -3.88
CA TYR A 36 -8.98 -8.81 -4.06
C TYR A 36 -9.80 -10.02 -3.57
N ALA A 37 -10.40 -9.90 -2.39
CA ALA A 37 -11.20 -10.96 -1.78
C ALA A 37 -12.44 -11.30 -2.61
N SER A 38 -12.94 -10.34 -3.39
CA SER A 38 -14.13 -10.55 -4.22
C SER A 38 -13.82 -10.80 -5.68
N THR A 39 -12.55 -10.96 -6.08
CA THR A 39 -12.21 -11.29 -7.47
C THR A 39 -12.63 -12.72 -7.80
N VAL A 40 -13.22 -12.90 -8.97
CA VAL A 40 -13.74 -14.19 -9.42
C VAL A 40 -13.12 -14.60 -10.76
N THR A 41 -12.76 -13.65 -11.61
CA THR A 41 -12.29 -13.92 -12.96
C THR A 41 -10.85 -13.44 -13.16
N LYS A 42 -10.19 -13.95 -14.20
CA LYS A 42 -8.86 -13.45 -14.60
C LYS A 42 -8.89 -11.99 -14.99
N LYS A 43 -10.02 -11.52 -15.54
CA LYS A 43 -10.19 -10.12 -15.89
C LYS A 43 -10.18 -9.25 -14.63
N ASP A 44 -10.90 -9.68 -13.59
CA ASP A 44 -10.94 -8.95 -12.32
C ASP A 44 -9.53 -8.83 -11.71
N ILE A 45 -8.77 -9.91 -11.72
CA ILE A 45 -7.39 -9.93 -11.22
C ILE A 45 -6.51 -8.99 -12.07
N GLY A 46 -6.67 -9.00 -13.39
CA GLY A 46 -5.90 -8.15 -14.29
C GLY A 46 -6.16 -6.66 -14.04
N GLU A 47 -7.42 -6.30 -13.83
CA GLU A 47 -7.79 -4.92 -13.54
C GLU A 47 -7.20 -4.47 -12.19
N LEU A 48 -7.32 -5.30 -11.17
CA LEU A 48 -6.76 -5.01 -9.85
C LEU A 48 -5.24 -4.94 -9.91
N THR A 49 -4.58 -5.81 -10.65
CA THR A 49 -3.13 -5.79 -10.85
C THR A 49 -2.67 -4.42 -11.39
N GLY A 50 -3.39 -3.89 -12.39
CA GLY A 50 -3.07 -2.58 -12.93
C GLY A 50 -3.19 -1.46 -11.90
N VAL A 51 -4.25 -1.47 -11.10
CA VAL A 51 -4.45 -0.50 -10.02
C VAL A 51 -3.33 -0.60 -8.99
N VAL A 52 -3.01 -1.81 -8.57
CA VAL A 52 -1.97 -2.07 -7.57
C VAL A 52 -0.60 -1.60 -8.10
N GLN A 53 -0.27 -1.86 -9.35
CA GLN A 53 0.99 -1.39 -9.95
C GLN A 53 1.12 0.12 -9.88
N LEU A 54 0.06 0.84 -10.21
CA LEU A 54 0.08 2.31 -10.21
C LEU A 54 0.17 2.87 -8.79
N PHE A 55 -0.62 2.34 -7.88
CA PHE A 55 -0.74 2.90 -6.54
C PHE A 55 0.45 2.54 -5.65
N TYR A 56 0.82 1.26 -5.61
CA TYR A 56 1.83 0.76 -4.66
C TYR A 56 3.27 1.01 -5.11
N ASN A 57 3.50 1.53 -6.31
CA ASN A 57 4.81 1.97 -6.76
C ASN A 57 5.12 3.42 -6.37
N ASN A 58 4.18 4.12 -5.77
CA ASN A 58 4.40 5.46 -5.24
C ASN A 58 5.26 5.37 -3.97
N PRO A 59 6.37 6.14 -3.86
CA PRO A 59 7.25 6.08 -2.68
C PRO A 59 6.54 6.40 -1.37
N GLY A 60 5.61 7.35 -1.37
CA GLY A 60 4.83 7.67 -0.17
C GLY A 60 3.93 6.52 0.26
N VAL A 61 3.31 5.83 -0.70
CA VAL A 61 2.48 4.66 -0.43
C VAL A 61 3.33 3.53 0.14
N GLN A 62 4.51 3.28 -0.44
CA GLN A 62 5.42 2.25 0.04
C GLN A 62 5.90 2.54 1.46
N LEU A 63 6.13 3.80 1.78
CA LEU A 63 6.53 4.20 3.12
C LEU A 63 5.46 3.81 4.16
N VAL A 64 4.20 4.09 3.87
CA VAL A 64 3.09 3.71 4.75
C VAL A 64 2.91 2.19 4.76
N TRP A 65 2.93 1.56 3.59
CA TRP A 65 2.78 0.11 3.44
C TRP A 65 3.80 -0.66 4.29
N ASN A 66 5.05 -0.21 4.28
CA ASN A 66 6.14 -0.91 4.95
C ASN A 66 6.28 -0.57 6.44
N ASN A 67 5.73 0.55 6.90
CA ASN A 67 5.98 1.02 8.26
C ASN A 67 4.75 1.09 9.16
N SER A 68 3.54 1.14 8.60
CA SER A 68 2.33 1.21 9.43
C SER A 68 1.96 -0.16 10.01
N PRO A 69 1.68 -0.24 11.31
CA PRO A 69 1.18 -1.49 11.90
C PRO A 69 -0.24 -1.84 11.44
N PHE A 70 -0.94 -0.89 10.82
CA PHE A 70 -2.29 -1.08 10.30
C PHE A 70 -2.32 -1.39 8.81
N ALA A 71 -1.15 -1.48 8.15
CA ALA A 71 -1.04 -1.87 6.74
C ALA A 71 -0.77 -3.38 6.65
N LYS A 72 0.41 -3.79 6.19
CA LYS A 72 0.73 -5.21 6.01
C LYS A 72 0.36 -6.10 7.19
N PRO A 73 0.72 -5.76 8.44
CA PRO A 73 0.46 -6.67 9.57
C PRO A 73 -1.03 -6.87 9.85
N ALA A 74 -1.87 -5.95 9.42
CA ALA A 74 -3.32 -5.98 9.67
C ALA A 74 -4.11 -6.59 8.52
N LEU A 75 -3.46 -6.93 7.40
CA LEU A 75 -4.11 -7.46 6.19
C LEU A 75 -3.81 -8.94 6.03
N GLU A 76 -4.67 -9.66 5.29
CA GLU A 76 -4.46 -11.07 5.04
C GLU A 76 -3.21 -11.33 4.21
N ASP A 77 -2.50 -12.41 4.53
CA ASP A 77 -1.23 -12.78 3.91
C ASP A 77 -1.35 -12.94 2.39
N ASP A 78 -2.44 -13.52 1.91
CA ASP A 78 -2.65 -13.72 0.47
C ASP A 78 -2.65 -12.40 -0.28
N PHE A 79 -3.34 -11.40 0.26
CA PHE A 79 -3.37 -10.08 -0.35
C PHE A 79 -2.01 -9.39 -0.26
N VAL A 80 -1.36 -9.48 0.89
CA VAL A 80 -0.02 -8.89 1.08
C VAL A 80 0.95 -9.49 0.08
N ASN A 81 0.95 -10.81 -0.10
CA ASN A 81 1.80 -11.49 -1.06
C ASN A 81 1.50 -11.06 -2.49
N PHE A 82 0.22 -10.90 -2.83
CA PHE A 82 -0.19 -10.40 -4.15
C PHE A 82 0.42 -9.03 -4.44
N VAL A 83 0.33 -8.10 -3.49
CA VAL A 83 0.90 -6.75 -3.64
C VAL A 83 2.42 -6.81 -3.72
N GLU A 84 3.06 -7.59 -2.84
CA GLU A 84 4.52 -7.68 -2.78
C GLU A 84 5.10 -8.27 -4.07
N GLU A 85 4.43 -9.24 -4.68
CA GLU A 85 4.87 -9.79 -5.95
C GLU A 85 4.82 -8.77 -7.08
N ILE A 86 3.89 -7.83 -7.04
CA ILE A 86 3.78 -6.77 -8.03
C ILE A 86 4.88 -5.74 -7.84
N ILE A 87 5.21 -5.39 -6.60
CA ILE A 87 6.23 -4.38 -6.28
C ILE A 87 7.64 -4.94 -6.41
N THR A 88 7.88 -6.14 -5.87
CA THR A 88 9.20 -6.76 -5.73
C THR A 88 9.95 -6.95 -7.06
N PRO A 89 9.32 -7.40 -8.16
CA PRO A 89 10.05 -7.59 -9.41
C PRO A 89 10.80 -6.35 -9.88
N GLN A 90 10.31 -5.16 -9.58
CA GLN A 90 10.97 -3.92 -9.97
C GLN A 90 12.21 -3.64 -9.11
N ASN A 91 12.20 -4.13 -7.88
CA ASN A 91 13.31 -3.93 -6.94
C ASN A 91 14.40 -4.97 -7.10
N THR A 92 14.10 -6.11 -7.71
CA THR A 92 15.03 -7.24 -7.85
C THR A 92 15.62 -7.36 -9.23
N SER A 93 15.24 -6.53 -10.17
CA SER A 93 15.69 -6.57 -11.56
C SER A 93 17.10 -5.99 -11.78
N ASN A 94 17.84 -5.87 -10.77
CA ASN A 94 19.19 -5.28 -10.84
C ASN A 94 20.22 -6.23 -11.40
#